data_db4900b4a8f9d5127522ab38c94e71ee
#
_entry.id   db4900b4a8f9d5127522ab38c94e71ee
#
_cell.length_a   1.000
_cell.length_b   1.000
_cell.length_c   1.000
_cell.angle_alpha   90.00
_cell.angle_beta   90.00
_cell.angle_gamma   90.00
#
_symmetry.space_group_name_H-M   'P 1'
#
loop_
_entity.id
_entity.type
_entity.pdbx_description
1 polymer ?
#
loop_
_entity_poly.entity_id
_entity_poly.type
_entity_poly.pdbx_seq_one_letter_code
_entity_poly.pdbx_strand_id
1 'polypeptide(L)'
;TSTAKALFGIYLLLTIACAASYFAVGMSMFDAICHAFSTVAIGGFSTHDASLGHYEQNRVLLVSSVFMLLSAVNFGLHFIALQRRNVRVYARDSETAFFITVIASATIVVCCLLLTTETLGFEDSVIHGLFQTISIATTTGFTTQDFSMWPLFLPILLLILSFMGGCVGSTGGGMKAMRILLIFRQGVRELRQLLHPNAVIPLKLDARRVQTEVISAVWSFFAVYMFCFVLIWLALLATNLDFISAFSAVVATMNNLGPGLGEVAYHYGAVSEPGKLILCLAMLIGRLEVFTLLVLLTPAFWRH
;
A
#
# COMPACT_ATOMS: atom_id res chain seq x y z
N THR A 1 -7.10 17.83 -20.13
CA THR A 1 -5.83 18.56 -20.06
C THR A 1 -4.68 17.68 -20.55
N SER A 2 -3.56 18.26 -21.00
CA SER A 2 -2.38 17.53 -21.51
C SER A 2 -1.78 16.58 -20.46
N THR A 3 -1.75 17.02 -19.20
CA THR A 3 -1.25 16.22 -18.07
C THR A 3 -2.05 14.94 -17.84
N ALA A 4 -3.39 15.01 -17.87
CA ALA A 4 -4.22 13.82 -17.70
C ALA A 4 -4.02 12.80 -18.82
N LYS A 5 -3.87 13.27 -20.08
CA LYS A 5 -3.55 12.39 -21.22
C LYS A 5 -2.20 11.72 -21.07
N ALA A 6 -1.19 12.44 -20.57
CA ALA A 6 0.14 11.89 -20.33
C ALA A 6 0.12 10.81 -19.24
N LEU A 7 -0.54 11.05 -18.10
CA LEU A 7 -0.68 10.09 -17.01
C LEU A 7 -1.44 8.83 -17.46
N PHE A 8 -2.55 9.00 -18.21
CA PHE A 8 -3.29 7.89 -18.79
C PHE A 8 -2.43 7.08 -19.78
N GLY A 9 -1.62 7.76 -20.60
CA GLY A 9 -0.69 7.10 -21.52
C GLY A 9 0.35 6.24 -20.80
N ILE A 10 0.89 6.71 -19.68
CA ILE A 10 1.81 5.92 -18.83
C ILE A 10 1.11 4.72 -18.22
N TYR A 11 -0.12 4.92 -17.70
CA TYR A 11 -0.92 3.82 -17.15
C TYR A 11 -1.14 2.71 -18.21
N LEU A 12 -1.56 3.11 -19.41
CA LEU A 12 -1.79 2.17 -20.51
C LEU A 12 -0.51 1.46 -20.95
N LEU A 13 0.61 2.19 -21.05
CA LEU A 13 1.92 1.62 -21.39
C LEU A 13 2.36 0.57 -20.37
N LEU A 14 2.26 0.87 -19.08
CA LEU A 14 2.59 -0.07 -18.01
C LEU A 14 1.66 -1.30 -18.05
N THR A 15 0.36 -1.12 -18.31
CA THR A 15 -0.59 -2.22 -18.41
C THR A 15 -0.27 -3.15 -19.57
N ILE A 16 0.02 -2.60 -20.76
CA ILE A 16 0.41 -3.40 -21.93
C ILE A 16 1.74 -4.11 -21.69
N ALA A 17 2.73 -3.43 -21.13
CA ALA A 17 4.03 -4.03 -20.80
C ALA A 17 3.88 -5.15 -19.76
N CYS A 18 3.03 -4.97 -18.74
CA CYS A 18 2.73 -5.98 -17.74
C CYS A 18 2.07 -7.22 -18.36
N ALA A 19 1.02 -7.04 -19.19
CA ALA A 19 0.35 -8.14 -19.88
C ALA A 19 1.29 -8.92 -20.79
N ALA A 20 2.10 -8.21 -21.58
CA ALA A 20 3.11 -8.85 -22.43
C ALA A 20 4.15 -9.63 -21.62
N SER A 21 4.57 -9.10 -20.46
CA SER A 21 5.52 -9.78 -19.57
C SER A 21 4.91 -11.03 -18.93
N TYR A 22 3.67 -10.98 -18.47
CA TYR A 22 2.96 -12.15 -17.93
C TYR A 22 2.77 -13.24 -18.99
N PHE A 23 2.38 -12.85 -20.20
CA PHE A 23 2.26 -13.79 -21.32
C PHE A 23 3.61 -14.44 -21.66
N ALA A 24 4.69 -13.67 -21.69
CA ALA A 24 6.03 -14.16 -21.97
C ALA A 24 6.58 -15.15 -20.93
N VAL A 25 6.13 -15.05 -19.66
CA VAL A 25 6.53 -15.99 -18.60
C VAL A 25 5.59 -17.18 -18.46
N GLY A 26 4.59 -17.33 -19.35
CA GLY A 26 3.80 -18.54 -19.49
C GLY A 26 2.36 -18.48 -18.98
N MET A 27 1.83 -17.29 -18.63
CA MET A 27 0.39 -17.14 -18.37
C MET A 27 -0.42 -17.30 -19.65
N SER A 28 -1.67 -17.78 -19.53
CA SER A 28 -2.63 -17.71 -20.63
C SER A 28 -2.88 -16.26 -21.04
N MET A 29 -3.29 -16.01 -22.28
CA MET A 29 -3.59 -14.65 -22.75
C MET A 29 -4.66 -13.97 -21.91
N PHE A 30 -5.68 -14.71 -21.50
CA PHE A 30 -6.76 -14.22 -20.64
C PHE A 30 -6.23 -13.85 -19.25
N ASP A 31 -5.48 -14.74 -18.60
CA ASP A 31 -4.92 -14.47 -17.27
C ASP A 31 -3.92 -13.31 -17.31
N ALA A 32 -3.05 -13.25 -18.32
CA ALA A 32 -2.07 -12.17 -18.48
C ALA A 32 -2.74 -10.79 -18.55
N ILE A 33 -3.84 -10.67 -19.30
CA ILE A 33 -4.60 -9.41 -19.40
C ILE A 33 -5.29 -9.09 -18.09
N CYS A 34 -6.02 -10.04 -17.48
CA CYS A 34 -6.74 -9.83 -16.23
C CYS A 34 -5.79 -9.45 -15.07
N HIS A 35 -4.70 -10.21 -14.92
CA HIS A 35 -3.69 -9.92 -13.89
C HIS A 35 -2.94 -8.60 -14.17
N ALA A 36 -2.69 -8.23 -15.43
CA ALA A 36 -2.05 -6.94 -15.73
C ALA A 36 -2.92 -5.76 -15.30
N PHE A 37 -4.23 -5.80 -15.58
CA PHE A 37 -5.15 -4.78 -15.07
C PHE A 37 -5.12 -4.70 -13.55
N SER A 38 -5.21 -5.85 -12.89
CA SER A 38 -5.20 -5.94 -11.43
C SER A 38 -3.88 -5.47 -10.82
N THR A 39 -2.73 -5.84 -11.43
CA THR A 39 -1.39 -5.46 -10.96
C THR A 39 -1.14 -3.96 -11.08
N VAL A 40 -1.44 -3.38 -12.24
CA VAL A 40 -1.15 -1.95 -12.48
C VAL A 40 -2.16 -1.04 -11.77
N ALA A 41 -3.39 -1.49 -11.59
CA ALA A 41 -4.39 -0.80 -10.76
C ALA A 41 -4.15 -0.99 -9.25
N ILE A 42 -3.18 -1.85 -8.86
CA ILE A 42 -2.94 -2.24 -7.45
C ILE A 42 -4.26 -2.77 -6.84
N GLY A 43 -4.90 -3.72 -7.53
CA GLY A 43 -6.21 -4.26 -7.16
C GLY A 43 -6.17 -5.62 -6.48
N GLY A 44 -5.15 -6.47 -6.75
CA GLY A 44 -4.97 -7.78 -6.13
C GLY A 44 -5.97 -8.85 -6.52
N PHE A 45 -6.85 -8.58 -7.49
CA PHE A 45 -7.81 -9.56 -7.98
C PHE A 45 -7.16 -10.55 -8.93
N SER A 46 -7.47 -11.83 -8.76
CA SER A 46 -6.99 -12.93 -9.58
C SER A 46 -8.15 -13.68 -10.23
N THR A 47 -7.88 -14.36 -11.35
CA THR A 47 -8.78 -15.30 -11.99
C THR A 47 -8.80 -16.67 -11.30
N HIS A 48 -7.95 -16.86 -10.29
CA HIS A 48 -7.80 -18.10 -9.52
C HIS A 48 -7.97 -17.84 -8.02
N ASP A 49 -8.63 -18.76 -7.31
CA ASP A 49 -8.88 -18.64 -5.85
C ASP A 49 -7.58 -18.64 -5.03
N ALA A 50 -6.54 -19.35 -5.50
CA ALA A 50 -5.22 -19.32 -4.87
C ALA A 50 -4.40 -18.04 -5.19
N SER A 51 -5.03 -17.03 -5.81
CA SER A 51 -4.35 -15.81 -6.26
C SER A 51 -3.12 -16.15 -7.14
N LEU A 52 -2.02 -15.41 -7.00
CA LEU A 52 -0.78 -15.70 -7.74
C LEU A 52 -0.04 -16.95 -7.22
N GLY A 53 -0.45 -17.52 -6.08
CA GLY A 53 -0.01 -18.84 -5.62
C GLY A 53 -0.44 -20.01 -6.51
N HIS A 54 -1.40 -19.79 -7.43
CA HIS A 54 -1.75 -20.76 -8.48
C HIS A 54 -0.57 -21.07 -9.43
N TYR A 55 0.33 -20.10 -9.61
CA TYR A 55 1.47 -20.26 -10.52
C TYR A 55 2.70 -20.72 -9.75
N GLU A 56 3.17 -21.94 -10.09
CA GLU A 56 4.39 -22.53 -9.49
C GLU A 56 5.68 -21.82 -9.97
N GLN A 57 5.57 -20.98 -11.01
CA GLN A 57 6.72 -20.37 -11.64
C GLN A 57 7.15 -19.09 -10.92
N ASN A 58 8.32 -19.10 -10.29
CA ASN A 58 8.94 -17.94 -9.62
C ASN A 58 9.04 -16.70 -10.52
N ARG A 59 9.14 -16.89 -11.85
CA ARG A 59 9.19 -15.79 -12.83
C ARG A 59 7.92 -14.94 -12.85
N VAL A 60 6.75 -15.54 -12.65
CA VAL A 60 5.45 -14.84 -12.57
C VAL A 60 5.47 -13.90 -11.35
N LEU A 61 5.92 -14.38 -10.20
CA LEU A 61 6.00 -13.62 -8.96
C LEU A 61 6.99 -12.44 -9.06
N LEU A 62 8.12 -12.65 -9.72
CA LEU A 62 9.10 -11.57 -9.95
C LEU A 62 8.56 -10.49 -10.90
N VAL A 63 7.91 -10.88 -12.00
CA VAL A 63 7.27 -9.92 -12.92
C VAL A 63 6.21 -9.12 -12.18
N SER A 64 5.34 -9.79 -11.43
CA SER A 64 4.31 -9.13 -10.62
C SER A 64 4.93 -8.13 -9.64
N SER A 65 5.97 -8.54 -8.89
CA SER A 65 6.67 -7.68 -7.93
C SER A 65 7.22 -6.40 -8.56
N VAL A 66 7.84 -6.51 -9.75
CA VAL A 66 8.36 -5.36 -10.49
C VAL A 66 7.23 -4.40 -10.89
N PHE A 67 6.13 -4.91 -11.46
CA PHE A 67 5.02 -4.06 -11.90
C PHE A 67 4.22 -3.49 -10.73
N MET A 68 4.06 -4.20 -9.61
CA MET A 68 3.49 -3.64 -8.37
C MET A 68 4.32 -2.46 -7.85
N LEU A 69 5.65 -2.59 -7.81
CA LEU A 69 6.53 -1.48 -7.40
C LEU A 69 6.43 -0.29 -8.34
N LEU A 70 6.46 -0.53 -9.66
CA LEU A 70 6.31 0.55 -10.65
C LEU A 70 4.95 1.25 -10.49
N SER A 71 3.88 0.51 -10.30
CA SER A 71 2.53 1.07 -10.14
C SER A 71 2.35 1.83 -8.82
N ALA A 72 3.14 1.50 -7.80
CA ALA A 72 3.13 2.18 -6.51
C ALA A 72 3.97 3.48 -6.50
N VAL A 73 4.78 3.75 -7.52
CA VAL A 73 5.51 5.01 -7.70
C VAL A 73 4.63 6.03 -8.42
N ASN A 74 4.90 7.31 -8.21
CA ASN A 74 4.16 8.42 -8.84
C ASN A 74 4.23 8.36 -10.38
N PHE A 75 3.07 8.29 -11.04
CA PHE A 75 2.97 8.23 -12.50
C PHE A 75 3.54 9.47 -13.20
N GLY A 76 3.47 10.65 -12.56
CA GLY A 76 4.12 11.86 -13.07
C GLY A 76 5.64 11.73 -13.11
N LEU A 77 6.23 11.00 -12.16
CA LEU A 77 7.67 10.73 -12.14
C LEU A 77 8.08 9.80 -13.29
N HIS A 78 7.27 8.79 -13.61
CA HIS A 78 7.49 7.94 -14.80
C HIS A 78 7.47 8.76 -16.09
N PHE A 79 6.51 9.70 -16.21
CA PHE A 79 6.46 10.60 -17.36
C PHE A 79 7.73 11.44 -17.50
N ILE A 80 8.21 12.04 -16.41
CA ILE A 80 9.45 12.83 -16.41
C ILE A 80 10.66 11.94 -16.72
N ALA A 81 10.73 10.73 -16.18
CA ALA A 81 11.81 9.79 -16.42
C ALA A 81 11.89 9.38 -17.90
N LEU A 82 10.75 9.08 -18.53
CA LEU A 82 10.67 8.77 -19.97
C LEU A 82 11.02 9.95 -20.83
N GLN A 83 10.48 11.15 -20.52
CA GLN A 83 10.75 12.37 -21.29
C GLN A 83 12.23 12.75 -21.24
N ARG A 84 12.87 12.64 -20.08
CA ARG A 84 14.28 12.97 -19.86
C ARG A 84 15.23 11.81 -20.17
N ARG A 85 14.70 10.61 -20.44
CA ARG A 85 15.47 9.35 -20.60
C ARG A 85 16.49 9.14 -19.48
N ASN A 86 16.10 9.46 -18.24
CA ASN A 86 17.01 9.45 -17.10
C ASN A 86 16.33 8.82 -15.87
N VAL A 87 16.80 7.64 -15.50
CA VAL A 87 16.31 6.90 -14.32
C VAL A 87 16.75 7.51 -12.97
N ARG A 88 17.75 8.41 -12.97
CA ARG A 88 18.20 9.06 -11.72
C ARG A 88 17.14 9.98 -11.11
N VAL A 89 16.07 10.27 -11.85
CA VAL A 89 14.91 11.03 -11.34
C VAL A 89 14.29 10.32 -10.13
N TYR A 90 14.18 9.00 -10.16
CA TYR A 90 13.63 8.22 -9.04
C TYR A 90 14.47 8.32 -7.76
N ALA A 91 15.80 8.26 -7.89
CA ALA A 91 16.71 8.35 -6.76
C ALA A 91 16.80 9.77 -6.16
N ARG A 92 16.40 10.80 -6.91
CA ARG A 92 16.39 12.20 -6.46
C ARG A 92 15.07 12.61 -5.81
N ASP A 93 14.01 11.86 -6.03
CA ASP A 93 12.71 12.08 -5.41
C ASP A 93 12.70 11.51 -3.99
N SER A 94 12.52 12.37 -2.99
CA SER A 94 12.58 11.98 -1.58
C SER A 94 11.49 10.98 -1.19
N GLU A 95 10.31 11.05 -1.80
CA GLU A 95 9.21 10.12 -1.53
C GLU A 95 9.54 8.73 -2.05
N THR A 96 9.93 8.63 -3.32
CA THR A 96 10.29 7.35 -3.96
C THR A 96 11.48 6.69 -3.26
N ALA A 97 12.51 7.48 -2.93
CA ALA A 97 13.67 6.97 -2.20
C ALA A 97 13.30 6.42 -0.82
N PHE A 98 12.45 7.15 -0.06
CA PHE A 98 11.93 6.67 1.23
C PHE A 98 11.10 5.40 1.06
N PHE A 99 10.16 5.37 0.12
CA PHE A 99 9.29 4.23 -0.17
C PHE A 99 10.10 2.96 -0.49
N ILE A 100 11.05 3.05 -1.43
CA ILE A 100 11.90 1.91 -1.80
C ILE A 100 12.81 1.47 -0.63
N THR A 101 13.34 2.41 0.15
CA THR A 101 14.17 2.08 1.32
C THR A 101 13.38 1.31 2.36
N VAL A 102 12.14 1.73 2.67
CA VAL A 102 11.28 1.03 3.63
C VAL A 102 10.94 -0.37 3.13
N ILE A 103 10.53 -0.52 1.85
CA ILE A 103 10.23 -1.85 1.28
C ILE A 103 11.46 -2.75 1.28
N ALA A 104 12.62 -2.24 0.85
CA ALA A 104 13.84 -3.04 0.82
C ALA A 104 14.27 -3.49 2.22
N SER A 105 14.24 -2.59 3.21
CA SER A 105 14.57 -2.93 4.61
C SER A 105 13.57 -3.95 5.19
N ALA A 106 12.28 -3.78 4.94
CA ALA A 106 11.26 -4.73 5.38
C ALA A 106 11.42 -6.10 4.71
N THR A 107 11.70 -6.13 3.40
CA THR A 107 11.97 -7.39 2.68
C THR A 107 13.16 -8.12 3.28
N ILE A 108 14.26 -7.41 3.59
CA ILE A 108 15.43 -8.03 4.24
C ILE A 108 15.04 -8.64 5.59
N VAL A 109 14.28 -7.91 6.43
CA VAL A 109 13.81 -8.41 7.73
C VAL A 109 12.94 -9.66 7.56
N VAL A 110 11.98 -9.63 6.63
CA VAL A 110 11.08 -10.75 6.34
C VAL A 110 11.88 -11.98 5.89
N CYS A 111 12.74 -11.82 4.88
CA CYS A 111 13.56 -12.93 4.38
C CYS A 111 14.48 -13.49 5.45
N CYS A 112 15.17 -12.66 6.24
CA CYS A 112 16.04 -13.10 7.31
C CYS A 112 15.28 -13.89 8.39
N LEU A 113 14.09 -13.44 8.79
CA LEU A 113 13.29 -14.14 9.78
C LEU A 113 12.72 -15.47 9.25
N LEU A 114 12.25 -15.52 8.01
CA LEU A 114 11.80 -16.78 7.38
C LEU A 114 12.93 -17.82 7.33
N LEU A 115 14.15 -17.37 7.03
CA LEU A 115 15.33 -18.24 7.00
C LEU A 115 15.76 -18.70 8.40
N THR A 116 15.79 -17.80 9.38
CA THR A 116 16.26 -18.13 10.75
C THR A 116 15.27 -18.99 11.53
N THR A 117 13.98 -18.92 11.19
CA THR A 117 12.91 -19.75 11.77
C THR A 117 12.68 -21.05 10.99
N GLU A 118 13.46 -21.30 9.93
CA GLU A 118 13.33 -22.48 9.06
C GLU A 118 11.89 -22.71 8.54
N THR A 119 11.11 -21.63 8.44
CA THR A 119 9.71 -21.69 8.00
C THR A 119 9.62 -22.08 6.52
N LEU A 120 10.56 -21.60 5.70
CA LEU A 120 10.67 -21.88 4.26
C LEU A 120 12.13 -22.14 3.88
N GLY A 121 12.34 -22.87 2.77
CA GLY A 121 13.67 -23.02 2.16
C GLY A 121 14.27 -21.69 1.72
N PHE A 122 15.56 -21.65 1.40
CA PHE A 122 16.26 -20.41 1.04
C PHE A 122 15.62 -19.67 -0.15
N GLU A 123 15.38 -20.40 -1.24
CA GLU A 123 14.79 -19.81 -2.46
C GLU A 123 13.38 -19.28 -2.21
N ASP A 124 12.54 -20.10 -1.55
CA ASP A 124 11.15 -19.72 -1.22
C ASP A 124 11.08 -18.56 -0.25
N SER A 125 11.96 -18.51 0.76
CA SER A 125 12.04 -17.39 1.70
C SER A 125 12.33 -16.07 1.01
N VAL A 126 13.23 -16.06 0.01
CA VAL A 126 13.58 -14.85 -0.73
C VAL A 126 12.43 -14.45 -1.68
N ILE A 127 11.89 -15.40 -2.43
CA ILE A 127 10.88 -15.09 -3.46
C ILE A 127 9.54 -14.72 -2.83
N HIS A 128 9.03 -15.57 -1.94
CA HIS A 128 7.74 -15.31 -1.28
C HIS A 128 7.85 -14.15 -0.27
N GLY A 129 8.98 -14.02 0.43
CA GLY A 129 9.25 -12.89 1.31
C GLY A 129 9.27 -11.55 0.56
N LEU A 130 9.98 -11.47 -0.56
CA LEU A 130 10.00 -10.29 -1.43
C LEU A 130 8.60 -9.98 -1.97
N PHE A 131 7.96 -10.98 -2.59
CA PHE A 131 6.65 -10.83 -3.20
C PHE A 131 5.60 -10.35 -2.20
N GLN A 132 5.48 -11.03 -1.05
CA GLN A 132 4.46 -10.73 -0.06
C GLN A 132 4.69 -9.36 0.57
N THR A 133 5.95 -8.99 0.84
CA THR A 133 6.28 -7.65 1.35
C THR A 133 5.87 -6.56 0.36
N ILE A 134 6.17 -6.72 -0.92
CA ILE A 134 5.78 -5.75 -1.95
C ILE A 134 4.27 -5.70 -2.10
N SER A 135 3.60 -6.84 -2.22
CA SER A 135 2.16 -6.93 -2.39
C SER A 135 1.39 -6.23 -1.27
N ILE A 136 1.77 -6.47 -0.02
CA ILE A 136 1.09 -5.88 1.13
C ILE A 136 1.49 -4.41 1.34
N ALA A 137 2.77 -4.07 1.23
CA ALA A 137 3.23 -2.69 1.40
C ALA A 137 2.67 -1.73 0.34
N THR A 138 2.51 -2.19 -0.91
CA THR A 138 1.88 -1.41 -1.99
C THR A 138 0.36 -1.37 -1.89
N THR A 139 -0.23 -2.19 -1.01
CA THR A 139 -1.67 -2.44 -0.90
C THR A 139 -2.28 -3.15 -2.11
N THR A 140 -1.50 -3.93 -2.85
CA THR A 140 -2.00 -4.71 -3.98
C THR A 140 -2.88 -5.87 -3.50
N GLY A 141 -2.41 -6.66 -2.54
CA GLY A 141 -3.18 -7.74 -1.94
C GLY A 141 -3.12 -9.08 -2.68
N PHE A 142 -2.24 -9.26 -3.67
CA PHE A 142 -1.95 -10.61 -4.18
C PHE A 142 -1.27 -11.45 -3.12
N THR A 143 -1.62 -12.74 -3.06
CA THR A 143 -1.02 -13.72 -2.15
C THR A 143 -0.42 -14.88 -2.92
N THR A 144 0.64 -15.47 -2.39
CA THR A 144 1.26 -16.70 -2.91
C THR A 144 1.15 -17.85 -1.93
N GLN A 145 1.11 -17.51 -0.65
CA GLN A 145 1.01 -18.45 0.47
C GLN A 145 0.21 -17.80 1.59
N ASP A 146 -0.25 -18.62 2.54
CA ASP A 146 -0.87 -18.11 3.75
C ASP A 146 0.18 -17.51 4.69
N PHE A 147 0.40 -16.21 4.57
CA PHE A 147 1.35 -15.50 5.43
C PHE A 147 0.87 -15.40 6.88
N SER A 148 -0.39 -15.75 7.19
CA SER A 148 -0.88 -15.82 8.57
C SER A 148 -0.20 -16.95 9.37
N MET A 149 0.32 -17.96 8.66
CA MET A 149 1.06 -19.08 9.24
C MET A 149 2.54 -18.77 9.48
N TRP A 150 3.03 -17.63 9.03
CA TRP A 150 4.39 -17.19 9.28
C TRP A 150 4.58 -16.80 10.75
N PRO A 151 5.85 -16.72 11.27
CA PRO A 151 6.09 -16.25 12.63
C PRO A 151 5.32 -14.96 12.92
N LEU A 152 4.59 -14.89 14.04
CA LEU A 152 3.56 -13.86 14.36
C LEU A 152 4.02 -12.42 14.13
N PHE A 153 5.30 -12.13 14.30
CA PHE A 153 5.86 -10.81 14.01
C PHE A 153 5.67 -10.39 12.56
N LEU A 154 5.85 -11.34 11.61
CA LEU A 154 5.84 -11.05 10.17
C LEU A 154 4.46 -10.62 9.64
N PRO A 155 3.35 -11.34 9.92
CA PRO A 155 2.02 -10.90 9.51
C PRO A 155 1.67 -9.49 10.03
N ILE A 156 2.02 -9.20 11.28
CA ILE A 156 1.75 -7.89 11.89
C ILE A 156 2.63 -6.80 11.26
N LEU A 157 3.92 -7.07 11.04
CA LEU A 157 4.82 -6.15 10.32
C LEU A 157 4.28 -5.82 8.93
N LEU A 158 3.85 -6.82 8.16
CA LEU A 158 3.30 -6.64 6.83
C LEU A 158 2.03 -5.78 6.86
N LEU A 159 1.11 -6.05 7.78
CA LEU A 159 -0.09 -5.22 7.94
C LEU A 159 0.24 -3.78 8.30
N ILE A 160 1.23 -3.53 9.17
CA ILE A 160 1.69 -2.18 9.51
C ILE A 160 2.27 -1.48 8.27
N LEU A 161 3.02 -2.20 7.43
CA LEU A 161 3.56 -1.64 6.18
C LEU A 161 2.46 -1.20 5.21
N SER A 162 1.30 -1.86 5.21
CA SER A 162 0.19 -1.49 4.33
C SER A 162 -0.36 -0.09 4.59
N PHE A 163 -0.19 0.46 5.81
CA PHE A 163 -0.56 1.86 6.09
C PHE A 163 0.23 2.85 5.26
N MET A 164 1.47 2.52 4.89
CA MET A 164 2.28 3.39 4.03
C MET A 164 1.66 3.48 2.63
N GLY A 165 1.23 2.35 2.06
CA GLY A 165 0.68 2.29 0.72
C GLY A 165 1.67 2.74 -0.35
N GLY A 166 1.16 3.25 -1.48
CA GLY A 166 1.98 3.79 -2.56
C GLY A 166 2.34 5.26 -2.41
N CYS A 167 3.16 5.77 -3.34
CA CYS A 167 3.49 7.19 -3.44
C CYS A 167 2.26 8.02 -3.87
N VAL A 168 2.27 9.31 -3.61
CA VAL A 168 1.25 10.25 -4.10
C VAL A 168 1.25 10.23 -5.64
N GLY A 169 0.06 10.15 -6.24
CA GLY A 169 -0.08 10.04 -7.71
C GLY A 169 0.23 8.66 -8.27
N SER A 170 0.23 7.62 -7.41
CA SER A 170 0.20 6.20 -7.77
C SER A 170 -1.22 5.64 -7.66
N THR A 171 -1.42 4.39 -8.10
CA THR A 171 -2.70 3.66 -7.98
C THR A 171 -2.91 3.03 -6.60
N GLY A 172 -1.89 2.98 -5.73
CA GLY A 172 -1.93 2.35 -4.41
C GLY A 172 -2.91 3.00 -3.44
N GLY A 173 -3.39 2.20 -2.47
CA GLY A 173 -4.17 2.64 -1.32
C GLY A 173 -3.32 3.19 -0.17
N GLY A 174 -3.80 3.04 1.06
CA GLY A 174 -3.11 3.48 2.29
C GLY A 174 -3.04 4.99 2.46
N MET A 175 -2.34 5.43 3.49
CA MET A 175 -2.19 6.87 3.84
C MET A 175 -1.29 7.65 2.90
N LYS A 176 -0.56 6.99 1.99
CA LYS A 176 0.48 7.48 1.08
C LYS A 176 1.84 7.71 1.75
N ALA A 177 2.88 7.23 1.08
CA ALA A 177 4.27 7.30 1.54
C ALA A 177 4.73 8.73 1.90
N MET A 178 4.27 9.74 1.15
CA MET A 178 4.57 11.15 1.40
C MET A 178 4.11 11.61 2.78
N ARG A 179 2.89 11.24 3.19
CA ARG A 179 2.36 11.65 4.50
C ARG A 179 3.16 11.02 5.63
N ILE A 180 3.50 9.74 5.52
CA ILE A 180 4.35 9.04 6.50
C ILE A 180 5.74 9.69 6.58
N LEU A 181 6.36 10.00 5.44
CA LEU A 181 7.65 10.70 5.37
C LEU A 181 7.58 12.07 6.07
N LEU A 182 6.53 12.86 5.84
CA LEU A 182 6.35 14.16 6.46
C LEU A 182 6.14 14.05 7.98
N ILE A 183 5.33 13.09 8.45
CA ILE A 183 5.13 12.81 9.88
C ILE A 183 6.47 12.44 10.53
N PHE A 184 7.24 11.56 9.91
CA PHE A 184 8.54 11.14 10.42
C PHE A 184 9.54 12.32 10.50
N ARG A 185 9.67 13.10 9.41
CA ARG A 185 10.55 14.28 9.38
C ARG A 185 10.12 15.35 10.40
N GLN A 186 8.81 15.54 10.58
CA GLN A 186 8.28 16.45 11.61
C GLN A 186 8.65 15.95 13.01
N GLY A 187 8.47 14.65 13.30
CA GLY A 187 8.87 14.09 14.59
C GLY A 187 10.36 14.31 14.89
N VAL A 188 11.24 14.07 13.91
CA VAL A 188 12.68 14.35 14.04
C VAL A 188 12.95 15.86 14.26
N ARG A 189 12.19 16.74 13.57
CA ARG A 189 12.31 18.18 13.77
C ARG A 189 11.94 18.59 15.19
N GLU A 190 10.81 18.09 15.72
CA GLU A 190 10.37 18.39 17.10
C GLU A 190 11.41 17.94 18.14
N LEU A 191 11.97 16.73 18.00
CA LEU A 191 13.03 16.24 18.86
C LEU A 191 14.26 17.17 18.85
N ARG A 192 14.66 17.67 17.66
CA ARG A 192 15.77 18.63 17.55
C ARG A 192 15.44 19.98 18.16
N GLN A 193 14.19 20.41 18.05
CA GLN A 193 13.73 21.68 18.61
C GLN A 193 13.67 21.64 20.14
N LEU A 194 13.34 20.48 20.74
CA LEU A 194 13.45 20.28 22.19
C LEU A 194 14.89 20.41 22.70
N LEU A 195 15.87 19.95 21.90
CA LEU A 195 17.30 20.09 22.26
C LEU A 195 17.81 21.51 22.03
N HIS A 196 17.26 22.25 21.07
CA HIS A 196 17.67 23.61 20.70
C HIS A 196 16.44 24.48 20.53
N PRO A 197 15.81 24.95 21.63
CA PRO A 197 14.52 25.67 21.62
C PRO A 197 14.48 26.92 20.73
N ASN A 198 15.61 27.65 20.63
CA ASN A 198 15.73 28.87 19.84
C ASN A 198 16.10 28.62 18.36
N ALA A 199 16.30 27.37 17.94
CA ALA A 199 16.68 27.05 16.56
C ALA A 199 15.46 27.08 15.62
N VAL A 200 15.55 27.84 14.54
CA VAL A 200 14.56 27.82 13.47
C VAL A 200 14.93 26.70 12.49
N ILE A 201 14.26 25.55 12.62
CA ILE A 201 14.53 24.34 11.82
C ILE A 201 13.44 24.22 10.76
N PRO A 202 13.67 24.64 9.48
CA PRO A 202 12.69 24.48 8.42
C PRO A 202 12.59 23.02 7.98
N LEU A 203 11.38 22.50 7.84
CA LEU A 203 11.16 21.21 7.22
C LEU A 203 11.32 21.34 5.69
N LYS A 204 12.19 20.54 5.10
CA LYS A 204 12.49 20.57 3.65
C LYS A 204 12.14 19.23 3.01
N LEU A 205 11.59 19.28 1.79
CA LEU A 205 11.34 18.15 0.90
C LEU A 205 11.91 18.54 -0.48
N ASP A 206 12.76 17.71 -1.06
CA ASP A 206 13.43 17.97 -2.35
C ASP A 206 14.02 19.39 -2.47
N ALA A 207 14.75 19.81 -1.43
CA ALA A 207 15.34 21.12 -1.28
C ALA A 207 14.33 22.28 -1.13
N ARG A 208 13.03 22.04 -1.16
CA ARG A 208 11.98 23.07 -0.96
C ARG A 208 11.48 23.04 0.48
N ARG A 209 11.18 24.23 1.03
CA ARG A 209 10.57 24.35 2.35
C ARG A 209 9.10 23.92 2.25
N VAL A 210 8.69 23.03 3.16
CA VAL A 210 7.29 22.64 3.32
C VAL A 210 6.57 23.71 4.14
N GLN A 211 5.42 24.15 3.65
CA GLN A 211 4.58 25.14 4.35
C GLN A 211 3.98 24.53 5.62
N THR A 212 3.79 25.34 6.65
CA THR A 212 3.26 24.87 7.94
C THR A 212 1.83 24.33 7.81
N GLU A 213 1.04 24.91 6.91
CA GLU A 213 -0.33 24.52 6.60
C GLU A 213 -0.40 23.08 6.08
N VAL A 214 0.55 22.70 5.21
CA VAL A 214 0.64 21.30 4.69
C VAL A 214 0.96 20.34 5.82
N ILE A 215 1.87 20.70 6.72
CA ILE A 215 2.23 19.87 7.87
C ILE A 215 1.03 19.69 8.81
N SER A 216 0.33 20.79 9.12
CA SER A 216 -0.89 20.75 9.93
C SER A 216 -1.99 19.89 9.30
N ALA A 217 -2.20 20.00 7.97
CA ALA A 217 -3.15 19.19 7.25
C ALA A 217 -2.82 17.69 7.31
N VAL A 218 -1.53 17.31 7.20
CA VAL A 218 -1.08 15.92 7.31
C VAL A 218 -1.31 15.36 8.72
N TRP A 219 -1.04 16.14 9.77
CA TRP A 219 -1.31 15.72 11.14
C TRP A 219 -2.82 15.57 11.43
N SER A 220 -3.61 16.52 10.94
CA SER A 220 -5.08 16.44 11.05
C SER A 220 -5.63 15.22 10.34
N PHE A 221 -5.12 14.92 9.13
CA PHE A 221 -5.48 13.70 8.40
C PHE A 221 -5.14 12.45 9.20
N PHE A 222 -3.91 12.37 9.73
CA PHE A 222 -3.47 11.21 10.51
C PHE A 222 -4.34 11.01 11.76
N ALA A 223 -4.64 12.08 12.50
CA ALA A 223 -5.47 12.01 13.70
C ALA A 223 -6.89 11.50 13.38
N VAL A 224 -7.53 12.05 12.33
CA VAL A 224 -8.88 11.61 11.93
C VAL A 224 -8.87 10.21 11.37
N TYR A 225 -7.85 9.83 10.59
CA TYR A 225 -7.68 8.48 10.07
C TYR A 225 -7.59 7.46 11.21
N MET A 226 -6.75 7.71 12.22
CA MET A 226 -6.60 6.83 13.38
C MET A 226 -7.86 6.77 14.24
N PHE A 227 -8.57 7.90 14.38
CA PHE A 227 -9.85 7.93 15.08
C PHE A 227 -10.91 7.06 14.38
N CYS A 228 -11.05 7.19 13.06
CA CYS A 228 -11.94 6.34 12.26
C CYS A 228 -11.53 4.87 12.35
N PHE A 229 -10.23 4.57 12.29
CA PHE A 229 -9.70 3.23 12.43
C PHE A 229 -10.15 2.58 13.75
N VAL A 230 -9.95 3.28 14.87
CA VAL A 230 -10.32 2.78 16.20
C VAL A 230 -11.85 2.59 16.32
N LEU A 231 -12.65 3.53 15.82
CA LEU A 231 -14.11 3.41 15.86
C LEU A 231 -14.61 2.21 15.05
N ILE A 232 -14.10 2.01 13.85
CA ILE A 232 -14.47 0.88 12.98
C ILE A 232 -14.04 -0.44 13.63
N TRP A 233 -12.85 -0.48 14.20
CA TRP A 233 -12.35 -1.66 14.90
C TRP A 233 -13.24 -2.04 16.11
N LEU A 234 -13.59 -1.07 16.95
CA LEU A 234 -14.50 -1.29 18.07
C LEU A 234 -15.90 -1.75 17.60
N ALA A 235 -16.39 -1.18 16.49
CA ALA A 235 -17.67 -1.59 15.91
C ALA A 235 -17.61 -3.04 15.39
N LEU A 236 -16.50 -3.51 14.83
CA LEU A 236 -16.33 -4.91 14.42
C LEU A 236 -16.24 -5.85 15.62
N LEU A 237 -15.53 -5.48 16.67
CA LEU A 237 -15.49 -6.27 17.92
C LEU A 237 -16.89 -6.44 18.51
N ALA A 238 -17.75 -5.42 18.40
CA ALA A 238 -19.15 -5.52 18.82
C ALA A 238 -19.98 -6.52 17.98
N THR A 239 -19.49 -6.95 16.81
CA THR A 239 -20.11 -8.02 16.00
C THR A 239 -19.62 -9.43 16.35
N ASN A 240 -18.89 -9.60 17.46
CA ASN A 240 -18.29 -10.84 17.95
C ASN A 240 -17.19 -11.43 17.04
N LEU A 241 -16.56 -10.62 16.19
CA LEU A 241 -15.36 -11.02 15.48
C LEU A 241 -14.17 -11.03 16.45
N ASP A 242 -13.28 -12.03 16.37
CA ASP A 242 -12.10 -12.12 17.24
C ASP A 242 -11.16 -10.92 17.04
N PHE A 243 -10.30 -10.66 18.03
CA PHE A 243 -9.46 -9.48 18.09
C PHE A 243 -8.52 -9.34 16.89
N ILE A 244 -7.86 -10.42 16.47
CA ILE A 244 -6.90 -10.43 15.36
C ILE A 244 -7.63 -10.25 14.03
N SER A 245 -8.71 -11.00 13.81
CA SER A 245 -9.53 -10.89 12.61
C SER A 245 -10.16 -9.51 12.48
N ALA A 246 -10.73 -8.94 13.57
CA ALA A 246 -11.28 -7.60 13.56
C ALA A 246 -10.23 -6.53 13.26
N PHE A 247 -9.06 -6.58 13.91
CA PHE A 247 -7.96 -5.65 13.66
C PHE A 247 -7.49 -5.72 12.19
N SER A 248 -7.17 -6.93 11.71
CA SER A 248 -6.66 -7.12 10.36
C SER A 248 -7.69 -6.80 9.28
N ALA A 249 -9.00 -7.07 9.54
CA ALA A 249 -10.08 -6.69 8.64
C ALA A 249 -10.17 -5.17 8.45
N VAL A 250 -10.05 -4.39 9.54
CA VAL A 250 -10.03 -2.92 9.43
C VAL A 250 -8.79 -2.44 8.69
N VAL A 251 -7.60 -2.99 9.01
CA VAL A 251 -6.36 -2.65 8.28
C VAL A 251 -6.54 -2.93 6.78
N ALA A 252 -7.01 -4.13 6.43
CA ALA A 252 -7.18 -4.56 5.05
C ALA A 252 -8.18 -3.68 4.28
N THR A 253 -9.30 -3.33 4.92
CA THR A 253 -10.36 -2.54 4.26
C THR A 253 -10.04 -1.06 4.19
N MET A 254 -9.55 -0.43 5.26
CA MET A 254 -9.18 0.98 5.24
C MET A 254 -7.97 1.27 4.35
N ASN A 255 -7.03 0.33 4.23
CA ASN A 255 -5.91 0.49 3.29
C ASN A 255 -6.27 0.03 1.86
N ASN A 256 -7.45 -0.56 1.64
CA ASN A 256 -7.86 -1.19 0.38
C ASN A 256 -6.89 -2.28 -0.07
N LEU A 257 -6.39 -3.07 0.89
CA LEU A 257 -5.42 -4.15 0.70
C LEU A 257 -6.10 -5.46 0.28
N GLY A 258 -7.16 -5.88 0.98
CA GLY A 258 -7.93 -7.11 0.76
C GLY A 258 -7.65 -8.21 1.79
N PRO A 259 -6.52 -8.94 1.76
CA PRO A 259 -6.26 -10.03 2.70
C PRO A 259 -6.05 -9.54 4.13
N GLY A 260 -6.65 -10.25 5.10
CA GLY A 260 -6.48 -10.03 6.53
C GLY A 260 -5.75 -11.19 7.20
N LEU A 261 -6.05 -11.43 8.49
CA LEU A 261 -5.53 -12.53 9.29
C LEU A 261 -6.70 -13.26 9.98
N GLY A 262 -6.47 -14.49 10.44
CA GLY A 262 -7.47 -15.28 11.13
C GLY A 262 -8.66 -15.62 10.22
N GLU A 263 -9.87 -15.37 10.67
CA GLU A 263 -11.10 -15.71 9.93
C GLU A 263 -11.25 -14.95 8.59
N VAL A 264 -10.54 -13.83 8.42
CA VAL A 264 -10.58 -12.99 7.22
C VAL A 264 -9.32 -13.11 6.34
N ALA A 265 -8.51 -14.15 6.55
CA ALA A 265 -7.29 -14.39 5.79
C ALA A 265 -7.58 -14.66 4.29
N TYR A 266 -8.57 -15.48 3.99
CA TYR A 266 -8.91 -15.90 2.61
C TYR A 266 -10.16 -15.23 2.07
N HIS A 267 -11.19 -15.06 2.90
CA HIS A 267 -12.47 -14.48 2.49
C HIS A 267 -13.22 -13.91 3.70
N TYR A 268 -14.17 -13.04 3.43
CA TYR A 268 -15.00 -12.39 4.44
C TYR A 268 -16.36 -13.10 4.65
N GLY A 269 -16.47 -14.37 4.26
CA GLY A 269 -17.70 -15.15 4.34
C GLY A 269 -18.19 -15.34 5.77
N ALA A 270 -17.28 -15.57 6.71
CA ALA A 270 -17.57 -15.78 8.13
C ALA A 270 -18.01 -14.50 8.87
N VAL A 271 -17.72 -13.31 8.32
CA VAL A 271 -18.08 -12.03 8.93
C VAL A 271 -19.59 -11.84 8.87
N SER A 272 -20.20 -11.40 9.97
CA SER A 272 -21.64 -11.11 10.08
C SER A 272 -22.08 -10.03 9.07
N GLU A 273 -23.36 -10.01 8.68
CA GLU A 273 -23.88 -9.00 7.74
C GLU A 273 -23.66 -7.55 8.21
N PRO A 274 -23.90 -7.20 9.51
CA PRO A 274 -23.52 -5.87 10.01
C PRO A 274 -22.03 -5.59 9.88
N GLY A 275 -21.17 -6.58 10.18
CA GLY A 275 -19.73 -6.47 10.04
C GLY A 275 -19.32 -6.18 8.59
N LYS A 276 -19.90 -6.85 7.61
CA LYS A 276 -19.65 -6.59 6.18
C LYS A 276 -20.03 -5.16 5.78
N LEU A 277 -21.17 -4.64 6.26
CA LEU A 277 -21.56 -3.25 6.00
C LEU A 277 -20.57 -2.24 6.59
N ILE A 278 -20.09 -2.49 7.82
CA ILE A 278 -19.05 -1.67 8.47
C ILE A 278 -17.77 -1.68 7.63
N LEU A 279 -17.34 -2.86 7.14
CA LEU A 279 -16.16 -3.00 6.30
C LEU A 279 -16.32 -2.31 4.92
N CYS A 280 -17.50 -2.37 4.31
CA CYS A 280 -17.81 -1.62 3.09
C CYS A 280 -17.64 -0.10 3.31
N LEU A 281 -18.13 0.42 4.45
CA LEU A 281 -17.91 1.82 4.81
C LEU A 281 -16.42 2.13 5.02
N ALA A 282 -15.67 1.23 5.67
CA ALA A 282 -14.23 1.35 5.84
C ALA A 282 -13.48 1.44 4.51
N MET A 283 -13.85 0.61 3.53
CA MET A 283 -13.28 0.66 2.16
C MET A 283 -13.52 2.01 1.47
N LEU A 284 -14.73 2.55 1.59
CA LEU A 284 -15.07 3.87 1.05
C LEU A 284 -14.25 4.99 1.71
N ILE A 285 -14.16 4.97 3.05
CA ILE A 285 -13.35 5.93 3.82
C ILE A 285 -11.88 5.88 3.37
N GLY A 286 -11.33 4.69 3.22
CA GLY A 286 -9.96 4.47 2.79
C GLY A 286 -9.69 4.96 1.37
N ARG A 287 -10.62 4.73 0.43
CA ARG A 287 -10.43 5.05 -1.00
C ARG A 287 -10.66 6.51 -1.34
N LEU A 288 -11.69 7.12 -0.75
CA LEU A 288 -12.10 8.51 -1.07
C LEU A 288 -11.34 9.55 -0.26
N GLU A 289 -10.37 9.14 0.54
CA GLU A 289 -9.74 9.92 1.59
C GLU A 289 -10.75 10.37 2.68
N VAL A 290 -10.38 10.19 3.94
CA VAL A 290 -11.27 10.38 5.10
C VAL A 290 -11.95 11.75 5.09
N PHE A 291 -11.21 12.83 4.79
CA PHE A 291 -11.75 14.18 4.80
C PHE A 291 -12.80 14.43 3.72
N THR A 292 -12.59 13.90 2.52
CA THR A 292 -13.56 14.07 1.41
C THR A 292 -14.90 13.47 1.77
N LEU A 293 -14.89 12.27 2.36
CA LEU A 293 -16.14 11.62 2.79
C LEU A 293 -16.79 12.36 3.97
N LEU A 294 -16.00 12.79 4.98
CA LEU A 294 -16.52 13.51 6.12
C LEU A 294 -17.14 14.86 5.74
N VAL A 295 -16.56 15.58 4.77
CA VAL A 295 -17.15 16.83 4.27
C VAL A 295 -18.52 16.59 3.64
N LEU A 296 -18.71 15.50 2.89
CA LEU A 296 -20.01 15.13 2.33
C LEU A 296 -21.08 14.87 3.39
N LEU A 297 -20.67 14.44 4.59
CA LEU A 297 -21.57 14.20 5.72
C LEU A 297 -21.91 15.50 6.50
N THR A 298 -21.24 16.62 6.22
CA THR A 298 -21.52 17.87 6.92
C THR A 298 -22.71 18.61 6.28
N PRO A 299 -23.69 19.09 7.08
CA PRO A 299 -24.81 19.87 6.57
C PRO A 299 -24.38 21.13 5.80
N ALA A 300 -23.21 21.69 6.12
CA ALA A 300 -22.66 22.86 5.47
C ALA A 300 -22.36 22.64 3.98
N PHE A 301 -21.98 21.43 3.57
CA PHE A 301 -21.71 21.09 2.17
C PHE A 301 -22.98 21.19 1.28
N TRP A 302 -24.15 20.87 1.87
CA TRP A 302 -25.42 20.81 1.14
C TRP A 302 -26.23 22.10 1.20
N ARG A 303 -25.71 23.15 1.86
CA ARG A 303 -26.40 24.44 2.07
C ARG A 303 -26.03 25.51 1.03
N HIS A 304 -25.42 25.13 -0.09
CA HIS A 304 -25.11 26.05 -1.22
C HIS A 304 -26.13 25.95 -2.33
#